data_731fcd4c6b47f6f05346d74c7e364725
#
_entry.id   731fcd4c6b47f6f05346d74c7e364725
#
_cell.length_a   1.000
_cell.length_b   1.000
_cell.length_c   1.000
_cell.angle_alpha   90.00
_cell.angle_beta   90.00
_cell.angle_gamma   90.00
#
_symmetry.space_group_name_H-M   'P 1'
#
loop_
_entity.id
_entity.type
_entity.pdbx_description
1 polymer ?
#
loop_
_entity_poly.entity_id
_entity_poly.type
_entity_poly.pdbx_seq_one_letter_code
_entity_poly.pdbx_strand_id
1 'polypeptide(L)'
;LKPAEEACLTALAFAEIARDAGLPDGALNVVSGLGAEAGAALSTHKDVHHISFTGSVGVGKLIQKAAAENIVPVRLELGGKSPQVVFADADLDAALPFLVNAGIQNAGQTCSASSRILVQDSLLDEVTTRMTEAYRALIAAPALEDKHVGPLVSHRQKAIVNSFLEKGADLTIAAQGVISDSAPDTGAYVAPTLFADVAPDHSLAQDEIFGPVQVIIPFKDENEAIAIANGTDYGLVASCWSRDG
;
A
#
# COMPACT_ATOMS: atom_id res chain seq x y z
N LEU A 1 -4.80 11.27 20.04
CA LEU A 1 -4.39 10.94 18.66
C LEU A 1 -3.10 11.67 18.29
N LYS A 2 -2.08 10.94 17.82
CA LYS A 2 -0.88 11.51 17.18
C LYS A 2 -0.94 11.19 15.67
N PRO A 3 -1.19 12.15 14.80
CA PRO A 3 -1.17 11.94 13.37
C PRO A 3 0.26 11.78 12.83
N ALA A 4 0.37 11.30 11.57
CA ALA A 4 1.63 11.36 10.84
C ALA A 4 2.04 12.82 10.60
N GLU A 5 3.34 13.06 10.48
CA GLU A 5 3.89 14.41 10.30
C GLU A 5 3.39 15.06 9.00
N GLU A 6 3.26 14.25 7.96
CA GLU A 6 2.80 14.67 6.63
C GLU A 6 1.29 14.91 6.54
N ALA A 7 0.48 14.43 7.53
CA ALA A 7 -0.98 14.46 7.47
C ALA A 7 -1.63 15.00 8.76
N CYS A 8 -1.00 15.96 9.43
CA CYS A 8 -1.49 16.47 10.73
C CYS A 8 -2.68 17.43 10.60
N LEU A 9 -2.80 18.22 9.51
CA LEU A 9 -3.79 19.28 9.39
C LEU A 9 -5.23 18.77 9.43
N THR A 10 -5.53 17.68 8.74
CA THR A 10 -6.86 17.05 8.74
C THR A 10 -7.23 16.48 10.11
N ALA A 11 -6.25 15.96 10.87
CA ALA A 11 -6.49 15.47 12.22
C ALA A 11 -6.79 16.61 13.22
N LEU A 12 -6.14 17.76 13.05
CA LEU A 12 -6.44 18.98 13.84
C LEU A 12 -7.83 19.50 13.51
N ALA A 13 -8.17 19.65 12.22
CA ALA A 13 -9.51 20.05 11.79
C ALA A 13 -10.60 19.09 12.28
N PHE A 14 -10.31 17.77 12.28
CA PHE A 14 -11.24 16.77 12.82
C PHE A 14 -11.52 16.97 14.31
N ALA A 15 -10.51 17.34 15.12
CA ALA A 15 -10.72 17.63 16.53
C ALA A 15 -11.62 18.86 16.76
N GLU A 16 -11.49 19.89 15.92
CA GLU A 16 -12.37 21.08 15.97
C GLU A 16 -13.80 20.69 15.60
N ILE A 17 -14.01 19.94 14.51
CA ILE A 17 -15.32 19.45 14.10
C ILE A 17 -15.97 18.59 15.19
N ALA A 18 -15.20 17.71 15.82
CA ALA A 18 -15.69 16.85 16.90
C ALA A 18 -16.18 17.65 18.11
N ARG A 19 -15.43 18.69 18.50
CA ARG A 19 -15.83 19.62 19.57
C ARG A 19 -17.12 20.36 19.19
N ASP A 20 -17.20 20.91 17.98
CA ASP A 20 -18.36 21.67 17.50
C ASP A 20 -19.59 20.76 17.36
N ALA A 21 -19.42 19.48 17.13
CA ALA A 21 -20.47 18.45 17.16
C ALA A 21 -20.91 18.05 18.58
N GLY A 22 -20.30 18.61 19.63
CA GLY A 22 -20.68 18.36 21.02
C GLY A 22 -19.89 17.27 21.72
N LEU A 23 -18.75 16.83 21.17
CA LEU A 23 -17.86 15.93 21.92
C LEU A 23 -17.32 16.64 23.15
N PRO A 24 -17.43 16.04 24.36
CA PRO A 24 -16.94 16.67 25.60
C PRO A 24 -15.45 17.02 25.52
N ASP A 25 -15.08 18.15 26.10
CA ASP A 25 -13.67 18.58 26.19
C ASP A 25 -12.81 17.49 26.84
N GLY A 26 -11.65 17.22 26.24
CA GLY A 26 -10.72 16.21 26.70
C GLY A 26 -11.01 14.76 26.26
N ALA A 27 -12.18 14.49 25.63
CA ALA A 27 -12.49 13.16 25.09
C ALA A 27 -11.67 12.83 23.84
N LEU A 28 -11.30 13.83 23.03
CA LEU A 28 -10.37 13.72 21.92
C LEU A 28 -9.27 14.78 22.04
N ASN A 29 -8.03 14.33 22.13
CA ASN A 29 -6.86 15.21 22.13
C ASN A 29 -5.97 14.86 20.95
N VAL A 30 -5.51 15.86 20.20
CA VAL A 30 -4.58 15.69 19.08
C VAL A 30 -3.24 16.30 19.46
N VAL A 31 -2.19 15.48 19.40
CA VAL A 31 -0.81 15.88 19.67
C VAL A 31 -0.01 15.74 18.38
N SER A 32 0.32 16.85 17.75
CA SER A 32 1.24 16.87 16.60
C SER A 32 2.68 16.80 17.10
N GLY A 33 3.55 16.23 16.27
CA GLY A 33 4.98 16.11 16.58
C GLY A 33 5.62 14.90 15.90
N LEU A 34 6.94 14.82 15.98
CA LEU A 34 7.70 13.75 15.37
C LEU A 34 7.41 12.40 16.05
N GLY A 35 7.40 11.33 15.27
CA GLY A 35 7.20 9.97 15.77
C GLY A 35 8.24 9.57 16.81
N ALA A 36 9.51 9.95 16.58
CA ALA A 36 10.61 9.69 17.51
C ALA A 36 10.55 10.49 18.83
N GLU A 37 9.74 11.54 18.90
CA GLU A 37 9.56 12.39 20.08
C GLU A 37 8.17 12.16 20.70
N ALA A 38 7.13 12.75 20.14
CA ALA A 38 5.76 12.65 20.65
C ALA A 38 5.23 11.22 20.63
N GLY A 39 5.52 10.45 19.56
CA GLY A 39 5.12 9.04 19.44
C GLY A 39 5.82 8.17 20.48
N ALA A 40 7.13 8.32 20.65
CA ALA A 40 7.91 7.60 21.63
C ALA A 40 7.46 7.92 23.07
N ALA A 41 7.22 9.22 23.38
CA ALA A 41 6.73 9.64 24.67
C ALA A 41 5.35 9.02 25.02
N LEU A 42 4.42 8.98 24.04
CA LEU A 42 3.13 8.32 24.24
C LEU A 42 3.27 6.81 24.47
N SER A 43 4.21 6.16 23.75
CA SER A 43 4.38 4.70 23.81
C SER A 43 4.94 4.20 25.15
N THR A 44 5.64 5.07 25.89
CA THR A 44 6.24 4.76 27.20
C THR A 44 5.50 5.41 28.38
N HIS A 45 4.42 6.17 28.10
CA HIS A 45 3.76 6.93 29.16
C HIS A 45 2.94 6.03 30.09
N LYS A 46 3.16 6.12 31.42
CA LYS A 46 2.53 5.27 32.43
C LYS A 46 0.99 5.39 32.52
N ASP A 47 0.43 6.53 32.10
CA ASP A 47 -1.00 6.79 32.15
C ASP A 47 -1.70 6.46 30.82
N VAL A 48 -1.00 5.86 29.86
CA VAL A 48 -1.59 5.29 28.63
C VAL A 48 -1.99 3.84 28.92
N HIS A 49 -3.25 3.50 28.68
CA HIS A 49 -3.79 2.18 29.00
C HIS A 49 -3.97 1.27 27.78
N HIS A 50 -3.90 1.83 26.58
CA HIS A 50 -3.96 1.10 25.31
C HIS A 50 -3.31 1.90 24.20
N ILE A 51 -2.59 1.23 23.29
CA ILE A 51 -1.99 1.84 22.11
C ILE A 51 -2.58 1.18 20.86
N SER A 52 -3.10 1.99 19.94
CA SER A 52 -3.40 1.55 18.59
C SER A 52 -2.46 2.28 17.63
N PHE A 53 -1.77 1.53 16.77
CA PHE A 53 -0.79 2.07 15.85
C PHE A 53 -0.98 1.51 14.45
N THR A 54 -0.96 2.41 13.46
CA THR A 54 -0.90 2.06 12.04
C THR A 54 0.38 2.65 11.45
N GLY A 55 1.17 1.83 10.76
CA GLY A 55 2.40 2.28 10.12
C GLY A 55 3.35 1.13 9.75
N SER A 56 4.65 1.41 9.63
CA SER A 56 5.62 0.42 9.21
C SER A 56 5.88 -0.66 10.26
N VAL A 57 6.23 -1.87 9.80
CA VAL A 57 6.60 -3.02 10.67
C VAL A 57 7.72 -2.64 11.64
N GLY A 58 8.73 -1.88 11.17
CA GLY A 58 9.85 -1.45 12.01
C GLY A 58 9.40 -0.58 13.18
N VAL A 59 8.54 0.40 12.94
CA VAL A 59 8.01 1.28 14.00
C VAL A 59 7.05 0.50 14.90
N GLY A 60 6.21 -0.38 14.36
CA GLY A 60 5.34 -1.25 15.16
C GLY A 60 6.11 -2.09 16.18
N LYS A 61 7.25 -2.66 15.78
CA LYS A 61 8.17 -3.39 16.70
C LYS A 61 8.72 -2.48 17.81
N LEU A 62 9.03 -1.22 17.50
CA LEU A 62 9.51 -0.26 18.53
C LEU A 62 8.41 0.06 19.53
N ILE A 63 7.19 0.33 19.05
CA ILE A 63 6.03 0.61 19.91
C ILE A 63 5.69 -0.59 20.80
N GLN A 64 5.68 -1.80 20.24
CA GLN A 64 5.42 -3.02 21.02
C GLN A 64 6.44 -3.21 22.13
N LYS A 65 7.72 -2.95 21.86
CA LYS A 65 8.78 -3.00 22.89
C LYS A 65 8.59 -1.93 23.97
N ALA A 66 8.30 -0.68 23.58
CA ALA A 66 8.10 0.42 24.49
C ALA A 66 6.88 0.19 25.41
N ALA A 67 5.77 -0.26 24.85
CA ALA A 67 4.55 -0.54 25.60
C ALA A 67 4.71 -1.67 26.63
N ALA A 68 5.62 -2.61 26.37
CA ALA A 68 5.90 -3.73 27.29
C ALA A 68 6.46 -3.26 28.63
N GLU A 69 7.13 -2.10 28.71
CA GLU A 69 7.65 -1.53 29.95
C GLU A 69 6.55 -1.25 31.00
N ASN A 70 5.36 -0.85 30.52
CA ASN A 70 4.20 -0.57 31.35
C ASN A 70 3.09 -1.62 31.23
N ILE A 71 3.36 -2.76 30.55
CA ILE A 71 2.39 -3.84 30.30
C ILE A 71 1.13 -3.33 29.57
N VAL A 72 1.29 -2.37 28.66
CA VAL A 72 0.18 -1.76 27.91
C VAL A 72 -0.16 -2.64 26.70
N PRO A 73 -1.44 -3.01 26.50
CA PRO A 73 -1.86 -3.74 25.31
C PRO A 73 -1.73 -2.86 24.07
N VAL A 74 -1.24 -3.47 22.97
CA VAL A 74 -1.02 -2.79 21.69
C VAL A 74 -1.80 -3.48 20.59
N ARG A 75 -2.51 -2.71 19.77
CA ARG A 75 -3.04 -3.12 18.48
C ARG A 75 -2.19 -2.53 17.36
N LEU A 76 -1.65 -3.38 16.51
CA LEU A 76 -0.78 -3.01 15.40
C LEU A 76 -1.45 -3.31 14.06
N GLU A 77 -1.57 -2.29 13.20
CA GLU A 77 -1.95 -2.40 11.80
C GLU A 77 -0.72 -1.98 10.97
N LEU A 78 -0.11 -2.94 10.32
CA LEU A 78 1.21 -2.78 9.71
C LEU A 78 1.17 -2.96 8.19
N GLY A 79 2.34 -2.96 7.55
CA GLY A 79 2.47 -3.16 6.12
C GLY A 79 1.99 -4.52 5.63
N GLY A 80 1.77 -4.61 4.33
CA GLY A 80 1.32 -5.82 3.65
C GLY A 80 2.00 -6.04 2.31
N LYS A 81 1.87 -7.26 1.81
CA LYS A 81 2.25 -7.63 0.43
C LYS A 81 1.14 -8.50 -0.15
N SER A 82 -0.03 -7.93 -0.22
CA SER A 82 -1.30 -8.64 -0.44
C SER A 82 -1.39 -9.24 -1.84
N PRO A 83 -1.74 -10.54 -1.99
CA PRO A 83 -1.93 -11.17 -3.28
C PRO A 83 -3.37 -10.99 -3.78
N GLN A 84 -3.53 -10.88 -5.09
CA GLN A 84 -4.75 -11.14 -5.83
C GLN A 84 -4.55 -12.40 -6.64
N VAL A 85 -5.27 -13.47 -6.31
CA VAL A 85 -5.15 -14.77 -6.97
C VAL A 85 -6.23 -14.90 -8.03
N VAL A 86 -5.84 -15.14 -9.29
CA VAL A 86 -6.73 -15.20 -10.45
C VAL A 86 -6.65 -16.60 -11.04
N PHE A 87 -7.69 -17.41 -10.83
CA PHE A 87 -7.81 -18.75 -11.39
C PHE A 87 -8.38 -18.72 -12.81
N ALA A 88 -8.20 -19.84 -13.55
CA ALA A 88 -8.56 -19.99 -14.96
C ALA A 88 -10.04 -19.74 -15.28
N ASP A 89 -10.92 -19.91 -14.32
CA ASP A 89 -12.38 -19.72 -14.46
C ASP A 89 -12.86 -18.33 -14.00
N ALA A 90 -11.96 -17.44 -13.62
CA ALA A 90 -12.29 -16.11 -13.15
C ALA A 90 -13.06 -15.30 -14.20
N ASP A 91 -13.98 -14.48 -13.72
CA ASP A 91 -14.62 -13.45 -14.55
C ASP A 91 -13.68 -12.25 -14.68
N LEU A 92 -12.90 -12.21 -15.77
CA LEU A 92 -11.90 -11.16 -15.98
C LEU A 92 -12.52 -9.77 -16.19
N ASP A 93 -13.72 -9.68 -16.71
CA ASP A 93 -14.39 -8.38 -16.91
C ASP A 93 -14.75 -7.76 -15.56
N ALA A 94 -15.17 -8.58 -14.61
CA ALA A 94 -15.40 -8.14 -13.25
C ALA A 94 -14.10 -7.91 -12.47
N ALA A 95 -13.08 -8.77 -12.66
CA ALA A 95 -11.85 -8.75 -11.88
C ALA A 95 -10.93 -7.58 -12.24
N LEU A 96 -10.71 -7.30 -13.53
CA LEU A 96 -9.67 -6.36 -14.00
C LEU A 96 -9.74 -4.95 -13.40
N PRO A 97 -10.91 -4.31 -13.27
CA PRO A 97 -10.99 -2.99 -12.61
C PRO A 97 -10.47 -3.02 -11.17
N PHE A 98 -10.74 -4.11 -10.43
CA PHE A 98 -10.25 -4.28 -9.06
C PHE A 98 -8.75 -4.60 -9.03
N LEU A 99 -8.26 -5.45 -9.93
CA LEU A 99 -6.84 -5.80 -10.03
C LEU A 99 -5.99 -4.53 -10.23
N VAL A 100 -6.39 -3.65 -11.14
CA VAL A 100 -5.69 -2.40 -11.42
C VAL A 100 -5.82 -1.44 -10.24
N ASN A 101 -7.06 -1.17 -9.79
CA ASN A 101 -7.31 -0.18 -8.76
C ASN A 101 -6.60 -0.51 -7.44
N ALA A 102 -6.52 -1.79 -7.07
CA ALA A 102 -5.84 -2.22 -5.85
C ALA A 102 -4.33 -1.87 -5.81
N GLY A 103 -3.69 -1.69 -6.98
CA GLY A 103 -2.29 -1.28 -7.08
C GLY A 103 -2.05 0.23 -7.16
N ILE A 104 -3.07 1.00 -7.57
CA ILE A 104 -2.92 2.45 -7.82
C ILE A 104 -3.67 3.33 -6.82
N GLN A 105 -4.61 2.78 -6.08
CA GLN A 105 -5.37 3.52 -5.06
C GLN A 105 -4.43 4.25 -4.11
N ASN A 106 -4.69 5.55 -3.89
CA ASN A 106 -3.82 6.42 -3.08
C ASN A 106 -2.35 6.40 -3.55
N ALA A 107 -2.11 6.32 -4.86
CA ALA A 107 -0.79 6.15 -5.47
C ALA A 107 -0.04 4.88 -4.97
N GLY A 108 -0.76 3.79 -4.68
CA GLY A 108 -0.21 2.55 -4.13
C GLY A 108 0.20 2.62 -2.66
N GLN A 109 -0.09 3.73 -1.97
CA GLN A 109 0.29 3.97 -0.57
C GLN A 109 -0.81 3.49 0.38
N THR A 110 -1.15 2.22 0.31
CA THR A 110 -2.16 1.57 1.14
C THR A 110 -1.59 0.25 1.65
N CYS A 111 -1.70 0.00 2.96
CA CYS A 111 -1.21 -1.25 3.56
C CYS A 111 -1.88 -2.50 2.97
N SER A 112 -3.14 -2.37 2.52
CA SER A 112 -3.90 -3.39 1.81
C SER A 112 -3.70 -3.37 0.29
N ALA A 113 -2.77 -2.55 -0.26
CA ALA A 113 -2.50 -2.54 -1.69
C ALA A 113 -2.12 -3.94 -2.17
N SER A 114 -2.92 -4.47 -3.10
CA SER A 114 -2.66 -5.78 -3.67
C SER A 114 -1.67 -5.63 -4.83
N SER A 115 -0.39 -5.55 -4.47
CA SER A 115 0.70 -5.32 -5.41
C SER A 115 1.21 -6.58 -6.11
N ARG A 116 0.76 -7.78 -5.69
CA ARG A 116 1.05 -9.06 -6.33
C ARG A 116 -0.20 -9.62 -7.00
N ILE A 117 -0.15 -9.78 -8.31
CA ILE A 117 -1.19 -10.43 -9.10
C ILE A 117 -0.70 -11.83 -9.44
N LEU A 118 -1.26 -12.83 -8.78
CA LEU A 118 -0.95 -14.23 -9.03
C LEU A 118 -1.94 -14.73 -10.10
N VAL A 119 -1.44 -15.20 -11.24
CA VAL A 119 -2.27 -15.58 -12.38
C VAL A 119 -2.00 -17.02 -12.78
N GLN A 120 -3.05 -17.81 -12.89
CA GLN A 120 -2.92 -19.19 -13.38
C GLN A 120 -2.41 -19.20 -14.83
N ASP A 121 -1.44 -20.07 -15.13
CA ASP A 121 -0.69 -20.09 -16.40
C ASP A 121 -1.59 -19.98 -17.64
N SER A 122 -2.76 -20.63 -17.61
CA SER A 122 -3.69 -20.61 -18.75
C SER A 122 -4.31 -19.25 -19.06
N LEU A 123 -4.30 -18.31 -18.11
CA LEU A 123 -4.80 -16.93 -18.27
C LEU A 123 -3.68 -15.89 -18.33
N LEU A 124 -2.42 -16.28 -18.21
CA LEU A 124 -1.30 -15.36 -18.04
C LEU A 124 -1.22 -14.33 -19.17
N ASP A 125 -1.28 -14.79 -20.42
CA ASP A 125 -1.20 -13.92 -21.60
C ASP A 125 -2.38 -12.93 -21.68
N GLU A 126 -3.60 -13.41 -21.41
CA GLU A 126 -4.80 -12.57 -21.46
C GLU A 126 -4.76 -11.51 -20.36
N VAL A 127 -4.51 -11.91 -19.12
CA VAL A 127 -4.45 -10.97 -17.97
C VAL A 127 -3.32 -9.96 -18.18
N THR A 128 -2.14 -10.42 -18.61
CA THR A 128 -1.00 -9.53 -18.88
C THR A 128 -1.33 -8.53 -19.96
N THR A 129 -1.94 -8.96 -21.06
CA THR A 129 -2.35 -8.06 -22.16
C THR A 129 -3.33 -7.01 -21.67
N ARG A 130 -4.42 -7.44 -21.02
CA ARG A 130 -5.48 -6.54 -20.57
C ARG A 130 -5.00 -5.56 -19.47
N MET A 131 -4.18 -6.02 -18.54
CA MET A 131 -3.56 -5.14 -17.53
C MET A 131 -2.57 -4.16 -18.17
N THR A 132 -1.81 -4.60 -19.18
CA THR A 132 -0.90 -3.74 -19.95
C THR A 132 -1.66 -2.58 -20.61
N GLU A 133 -2.80 -2.86 -21.25
CA GLU A 133 -3.66 -1.82 -21.85
C GLU A 133 -4.17 -0.84 -20.79
N ALA A 134 -4.67 -1.35 -19.66
CA ALA A 134 -5.16 -0.53 -18.57
C ALA A 134 -4.05 0.37 -17.98
N TYR A 135 -2.84 -0.19 -17.75
CA TYR A 135 -1.73 0.57 -17.18
C TYR A 135 -1.21 1.68 -18.11
N ARG A 136 -1.19 1.45 -19.42
CA ARG A 136 -0.80 2.48 -20.42
C ARG A 136 -1.74 3.68 -20.40
N ALA A 137 -2.99 3.50 -20.01
CA ALA A 137 -3.96 4.58 -19.90
C ALA A 137 -3.84 5.37 -18.59
N LEU A 138 -3.07 4.89 -17.60
CA LEU A 138 -2.95 5.54 -16.30
C LEU A 138 -2.12 6.82 -16.39
N ILE A 139 -2.61 7.88 -15.75
CA ILE A 139 -1.96 9.19 -15.69
C ILE A 139 -1.77 9.58 -14.22
N ALA A 140 -0.53 9.84 -13.83
CA ALA A 140 -0.20 10.47 -12.57
C ALA A 140 -0.22 11.99 -12.73
N ALA A 141 -1.02 12.70 -11.94
CA ALA A 141 -1.26 14.13 -12.13
C ALA A 141 -1.56 14.85 -10.80
N PRO A 142 -1.53 16.20 -10.79
CA PRO A 142 -2.04 16.98 -9.66
C PRO A 142 -3.48 16.62 -9.28
N ALA A 143 -3.78 16.60 -7.98
CA ALA A 143 -5.09 16.17 -7.47
C ALA A 143 -6.28 16.92 -8.08
N LEU A 144 -6.11 18.20 -8.41
CA LEU A 144 -7.17 19.04 -9.01
C LEU A 144 -7.53 18.64 -10.45
N GLU A 145 -6.71 17.82 -11.11
CA GLU A 145 -7.01 17.33 -12.45
C GLU A 145 -7.88 16.06 -12.46
N ASP A 146 -8.08 15.48 -11.28
CA ASP A 146 -8.90 14.28 -11.07
C ASP A 146 -8.58 13.15 -12.06
N LYS A 147 -7.26 12.86 -12.20
CA LYS A 147 -6.74 11.74 -12.98
C LYS A 147 -6.63 10.48 -12.12
N HIS A 148 -5.93 9.48 -12.62
CA HIS A 148 -5.89 8.14 -12.02
C HIS A 148 -5.06 8.06 -10.75
N VAL A 149 -3.91 8.77 -10.70
CA VAL A 149 -2.92 8.65 -9.63
C VAL A 149 -2.44 10.04 -9.21
N GLY A 150 -2.44 10.31 -7.92
CA GLY A 150 -1.87 11.53 -7.33
C GLY A 150 -0.37 11.40 -7.06
N PRO A 151 0.24 12.44 -6.45
CA PRO A 151 1.63 12.35 -6.00
C PRO A 151 1.76 11.42 -4.80
N LEU A 152 2.96 10.91 -4.59
CA LEU A 152 3.35 10.27 -3.33
C LEU A 152 3.39 11.31 -2.20
N VAL A 153 3.28 10.84 -0.97
CA VAL A 153 3.20 11.68 0.23
C VAL A 153 4.45 12.56 0.44
N SER A 154 5.61 12.12 -0.05
CA SER A 154 6.88 12.84 0.14
C SER A 154 7.94 12.45 -0.91
N HIS A 155 8.98 13.28 -1.05
CA HIS A 155 10.16 12.95 -1.85
C HIS A 155 10.95 11.76 -1.29
N ARG A 156 10.91 11.55 0.03
CA ARG A 156 11.49 10.37 0.66
C ARG A 156 10.80 9.11 0.16
N GLN A 157 9.46 9.10 0.09
CA GLN A 157 8.71 7.95 -0.43
C GLN A 157 8.98 7.76 -1.93
N LYS A 158 9.06 8.85 -2.71
CA LYS A 158 9.46 8.79 -4.13
C LYS A 158 10.83 8.12 -4.31
N ALA A 159 11.81 8.47 -3.47
CA ALA A 159 13.14 7.86 -3.53
C ALA A 159 13.09 6.35 -3.19
N ILE A 160 12.27 5.94 -2.22
CA ILE A 160 12.06 4.52 -1.89
C ILE A 160 11.46 3.79 -3.10
N VAL A 161 10.37 4.30 -3.68
CA VAL A 161 9.75 3.66 -4.86
C VAL A 161 10.72 3.56 -6.03
N ASN A 162 11.47 4.62 -6.31
CA ASN A 162 12.48 4.62 -7.38
C ASN A 162 13.56 3.55 -7.13
N SER A 163 14.00 3.36 -5.88
CA SER A 163 14.97 2.31 -5.55
C SER A 163 14.44 0.90 -5.83
N PHE A 164 13.12 0.68 -5.71
CA PHE A 164 12.50 -0.57 -6.12
C PHE A 164 12.41 -0.70 -7.64
N LEU A 165 12.08 0.37 -8.36
CA LEU A 165 12.09 0.36 -9.81
C LEU A 165 13.49 0.05 -10.37
N GLU A 166 14.55 0.58 -9.74
CA GLU A 166 15.94 0.24 -10.05
C GLU A 166 16.27 -1.24 -9.81
N LYS A 167 15.77 -1.82 -8.71
CA LYS A 167 15.92 -3.27 -8.44
C LYS A 167 15.20 -4.15 -9.46
N GLY A 168 14.19 -3.62 -10.13
CA GLY A 168 13.46 -4.31 -11.20
C GLY A 168 14.01 -4.03 -12.60
N ALA A 169 15.20 -3.44 -12.74
CA ALA A 169 15.77 -3.06 -14.04
C ALA A 169 16.06 -4.25 -14.98
N ASP A 170 16.21 -5.46 -14.43
CA ASP A 170 16.38 -6.72 -15.15
C ASP A 170 15.06 -7.43 -15.48
N LEU A 171 13.94 -6.94 -14.95
CA LEU A 171 12.61 -7.51 -15.16
C LEU A 171 11.94 -6.94 -16.41
N THR A 172 10.94 -7.65 -16.91
CA THR A 172 10.08 -7.20 -18.00
C THR A 172 9.06 -6.18 -17.48
N ILE A 173 9.19 -4.90 -17.89
CA ILE A 173 8.14 -3.91 -17.71
C ILE A 173 7.07 -4.20 -18.77
N ALA A 174 5.92 -4.72 -18.34
CA ALA A 174 4.78 -4.95 -19.23
C ALA A 174 4.13 -3.63 -19.68
N ALA A 175 3.98 -2.70 -18.74
CA ALA A 175 3.47 -1.36 -19.02
C ALA A 175 3.92 -0.33 -18.00
N GLN A 176 3.97 0.91 -18.45
CA GLN A 176 4.12 2.07 -17.59
C GLN A 176 3.12 3.14 -18.05
N GLY A 177 2.42 3.73 -17.09
CA GLY A 177 1.60 4.91 -17.32
C GLY A 177 2.48 6.15 -17.50
N VAL A 178 1.85 7.32 -17.56
CA VAL A 178 2.55 8.58 -17.77
C VAL A 178 2.39 9.53 -16.58
N ILE A 179 3.34 10.45 -16.43
CA ILE A 179 3.19 11.61 -15.56
C ILE A 179 2.67 12.74 -16.45
N SER A 180 1.62 13.45 -16.03
CA SER A 180 1.04 14.58 -16.76
C SER A 180 2.08 15.71 -16.94
N ASP A 181 2.06 16.35 -18.09
CA ASP A 181 2.91 17.53 -18.36
C ASP A 181 2.62 18.72 -17.41
N SER A 182 1.45 18.74 -16.80
CA SER A 182 1.06 19.73 -15.79
C SER A 182 1.63 19.44 -14.39
N ALA A 183 2.12 18.22 -14.16
CA ALA A 183 2.70 17.86 -12.88
C ALA A 183 4.02 18.63 -12.66
N PRO A 184 4.15 19.39 -11.55
CA PRO A 184 5.38 20.15 -11.33
C PRO A 184 6.57 19.21 -11.14
N ASP A 185 7.73 19.56 -11.73
CA ASP A 185 8.97 18.80 -11.61
C ASP A 185 9.42 18.61 -10.15
N THR A 186 9.04 19.55 -9.29
CA THR A 186 9.28 19.49 -7.86
C THR A 186 8.31 18.57 -7.11
N GLY A 187 7.37 17.94 -7.81
CA GLY A 187 6.38 17.04 -7.20
C GLY A 187 6.90 15.62 -6.99
N ALA A 188 6.31 14.91 -6.06
CA ALA A 188 6.66 13.53 -5.76
C ALA A 188 5.88 12.52 -6.65
N TYR A 189 5.79 12.75 -7.95
CA TYR A 189 5.08 11.88 -8.88
C TYR A 189 5.95 10.69 -9.31
N VAL A 190 5.31 9.53 -9.45
CA VAL A 190 5.90 8.30 -10.02
C VAL A 190 4.90 7.75 -11.02
N ALA A 191 5.37 7.34 -12.20
CA ALA A 191 4.53 6.70 -13.19
C ALA A 191 4.09 5.30 -12.71
N PRO A 192 2.79 4.96 -12.77
CA PRO A 192 2.33 3.62 -12.45
C PRO A 192 3.03 2.57 -13.30
N THR A 193 3.59 1.53 -12.69
CA THR A 193 4.41 0.55 -13.39
C THR A 193 3.93 -0.86 -13.10
N LEU A 194 3.79 -1.66 -14.15
CA LEU A 194 3.44 -3.07 -14.11
C LEU A 194 4.60 -3.91 -14.62
N PHE A 195 5.07 -4.85 -13.80
CA PHE A 195 6.05 -5.86 -14.20
C PHE A 195 5.35 -7.19 -14.46
N ALA A 196 5.80 -7.91 -15.48
CA ALA A 196 5.28 -9.24 -15.81
C ALA A 196 6.33 -10.32 -15.56
N ASP A 197 5.86 -11.55 -15.36
CA ASP A 197 6.67 -12.76 -15.20
C ASP A 197 7.73 -12.61 -14.09
N VAL A 198 7.31 -12.09 -12.95
CA VAL A 198 8.20 -11.85 -11.81
C VAL A 198 8.30 -13.11 -10.96
N ALA A 199 9.52 -13.51 -10.64
CA ALA A 199 9.76 -14.63 -9.75
C ALA A 199 9.22 -14.33 -8.32
N PRO A 200 8.60 -15.33 -7.66
CA PRO A 200 8.01 -15.12 -6.33
C PRO A 200 8.99 -14.66 -5.24
N ASP A 201 10.27 -14.97 -5.39
CA ASP A 201 11.35 -14.61 -4.46
C ASP A 201 12.03 -13.26 -4.79
N HIS A 202 11.65 -12.61 -5.91
CA HIS A 202 12.20 -11.30 -6.26
C HIS A 202 11.76 -10.22 -5.26
N SER A 203 12.63 -9.23 -4.98
CA SER A 203 12.35 -8.18 -3.98
C SER A 203 11.06 -7.38 -4.27
N LEU A 204 10.70 -7.19 -5.56
CA LEU A 204 9.44 -6.55 -5.94
C LEU A 204 8.20 -7.40 -5.58
N ALA A 205 8.36 -8.73 -5.48
CA ALA A 205 7.31 -9.64 -5.05
C ALA A 205 7.29 -9.87 -3.54
N GLN A 206 8.41 -9.61 -2.85
CA GLN A 206 8.57 -9.87 -1.41
C GLN A 206 8.37 -8.62 -0.54
N ASP A 207 8.93 -7.47 -0.94
CA ASP A 207 8.96 -6.27 -0.10
C ASP A 207 7.78 -5.33 -0.38
N GLU A 208 7.30 -4.63 0.65
CA GLU A 208 6.30 -3.57 0.52
C GLU A 208 6.91 -2.33 -0.13
N ILE A 209 6.45 -1.99 -1.35
CA ILE A 209 6.96 -0.83 -2.12
C ILE A 209 6.30 0.47 -1.67
N PHE A 210 5.02 0.41 -1.30
CA PHE A 210 4.18 1.55 -0.91
C PHE A 210 4.15 2.65 -1.98
N GLY A 211 3.92 2.22 -3.22
CA GLY A 211 3.90 3.04 -4.43
C GLY A 211 3.12 2.36 -5.56
N PRO A 212 2.87 3.04 -6.69
CA PRO A 212 2.02 2.56 -7.77
C PRO A 212 2.75 1.52 -8.66
N VAL A 213 3.16 0.41 -8.06
CA VAL A 213 3.91 -0.67 -8.70
C VAL A 213 3.24 -2.01 -8.41
N GLN A 214 2.90 -2.75 -9.45
CA GLN A 214 2.38 -4.12 -9.34
C GLN A 214 3.26 -5.11 -10.10
N VAL A 215 3.20 -6.37 -9.68
CA VAL A 215 3.90 -7.48 -10.33
C VAL A 215 2.91 -8.59 -10.67
N ILE A 216 3.06 -9.19 -11.84
CA ILE A 216 2.34 -10.41 -12.25
C ILE A 216 3.26 -11.60 -12.02
N ILE A 217 2.74 -12.59 -11.31
CA ILE A 217 3.44 -13.82 -10.93
C ILE A 217 2.62 -15.01 -11.44
N PRO A 218 3.15 -15.85 -12.33
CA PRO A 218 2.45 -17.03 -12.80
C PRO A 218 2.37 -18.12 -11.72
N PHE A 219 1.34 -18.96 -11.78
CA PHE A 219 1.23 -20.19 -11.00
C PHE A 219 0.50 -21.29 -11.80
N LYS A 220 0.80 -22.56 -11.51
CA LYS A 220 0.28 -23.72 -12.24
C LYS A 220 -1.02 -24.25 -11.66
N ASP A 221 -1.06 -24.40 -10.35
CA ASP A 221 -2.17 -25.03 -9.62
C ASP A 221 -2.43 -24.34 -8.27
N GLU A 222 -3.50 -24.76 -7.61
CA GLU A 222 -3.93 -24.19 -6.32
C GLU A 222 -2.85 -24.29 -5.23
N ASN A 223 -2.11 -25.40 -5.17
CA ASN A 223 -1.07 -25.58 -4.16
C ASN A 223 0.05 -24.56 -4.35
N GLU A 224 0.46 -24.31 -5.58
CA GLU A 224 1.46 -23.29 -5.90
C GLU A 224 0.92 -21.88 -5.61
N ALA A 225 -0.33 -21.59 -5.98
CA ALA A 225 -0.97 -20.31 -5.65
C ALA A 225 -0.96 -20.04 -4.14
N ILE A 226 -1.34 -21.02 -3.33
CA ILE A 226 -1.32 -20.94 -1.87
C ILE A 226 0.11 -20.73 -1.35
N ALA A 227 1.08 -21.47 -1.87
CA ALA A 227 2.48 -21.35 -1.48
C ALA A 227 3.04 -19.94 -1.78
N ILE A 228 2.79 -19.42 -2.99
CA ILE A 228 3.23 -18.07 -3.37
C ILE A 228 2.47 -17.00 -2.56
N ALA A 229 1.16 -17.14 -2.39
CA ALA A 229 0.34 -16.18 -1.64
C ALA A 229 0.86 -16.01 -0.21
N ASN A 230 1.20 -17.12 0.46
CA ASN A 230 1.73 -17.14 1.83
C ASN A 230 3.26 -17.00 1.92
N GLY A 231 3.97 -16.91 0.79
CA GLY A 231 5.43 -16.92 0.71
C GLY A 231 6.10 -15.57 1.01
N THR A 232 5.50 -14.71 1.84
CA THR A 232 6.11 -13.44 2.30
C THR A 232 6.02 -13.31 3.82
N ASP A 233 6.83 -12.42 4.39
CA ASP A 233 6.78 -12.11 5.84
C ASP A 233 5.57 -11.24 6.25
N TYR A 234 4.68 -10.94 5.31
CA TYR A 234 3.48 -10.13 5.54
C TYR A 234 2.22 -10.99 5.60
N GLY A 235 1.17 -10.48 6.27
CA GLY A 235 -0.14 -11.08 6.30
C GLY A 235 -1.20 -10.06 6.69
N LEU A 236 -1.98 -9.58 5.71
CA LEU A 236 -3.00 -8.57 5.93
C LEU A 236 -4.30 -8.89 5.19
N VAL A 237 -4.32 -8.76 3.86
CA VAL A 237 -5.49 -9.08 3.03
C VAL A 237 -5.08 -9.92 1.82
N ALA A 238 -6.06 -10.59 1.22
CA ALA A 238 -5.94 -11.27 -0.06
C ALA A 238 -7.28 -11.18 -0.80
N SER A 239 -7.25 -11.34 -2.12
CA SER A 239 -8.46 -11.58 -2.91
C SER A 239 -8.27 -12.83 -3.77
N CYS A 240 -9.38 -13.51 -4.04
CA CYS A 240 -9.43 -14.68 -4.91
C CYS A 240 -10.52 -14.48 -5.96
N TRP A 241 -10.18 -14.73 -7.21
CA TRP A 241 -11.06 -14.63 -8.36
C TRP A 241 -11.23 -15.99 -8.99
N SER A 242 -12.37 -16.60 -8.77
CA SER A 242 -12.80 -17.90 -9.27
C SER A 242 -14.32 -17.96 -9.29
N ARG A 243 -14.90 -18.80 -10.14
CA ARG A 243 -16.34 -19.13 -10.11
C ARG A 243 -16.63 -20.37 -9.29
N ASP A 244 -15.61 -21.13 -8.94
CA ASP A 244 -15.68 -22.28 -8.04
C ASP A 244 -15.42 -21.80 -6.61
N GLY A 245 -16.29 -22.13 -5.66
CA GLY A 245 -16.31 -21.64 -4.29
C GLY A 245 -15.93 -22.68 -3.26
#